data_1836fd33aea88f62185db9bc53e10573
#
_entry.id   1836fd33aea88f62185db9bc53e10573
#
_cell.length_a   1.000
_cell.length_b   1.000
_cell.length_c   1.000
_cell.angle_alpha   90.00
_cell.angle_beta   90.00
_cell.angle_gamma   90.00
#
_symmetry.space_group_name_H-M   'P 1'
#
loop_
_entity.id
_entity.type
_entity.pdbx_description
1 polymer ?
#
loop_
_entity_poly.entity_id
_entity_poly.type
_entity_poly.pdbx_seq_one_letter_code
_entity_poly.pdbx_strand_id
1 'polypeptide(L)'
;RGIWKIIPCQLMIFTREEYQHRLKKVQKMMQEKGIELLISHDTNNINYLTGYDAWSFYYAQCAIVHVNAEEPLCFVRAQDAGGAYIKSYLKNENILVYDEEYIHNWPSHPYDQLVDIIKERNWEKLSIGLEMDAHYFTAYCYEKIKLGLPNAKLKDSERLVNWARLVKSDTEISYMKSAAQISERGMKTAMDVINPGIRQCDAVGEIQKTLFRGTEEFGGEYSSIATLLPTGKGTSASHLTATQDKFVEGEATII
;
A
#
# COMPACT_ATOMS: atom_id res chain seq x y z
N ARG A 1 -18.39 -20.30 2.89
CA ARG A 1 -19.01 -19.66 1.70
C ARG A 1 -20.35 -19.03 2.14
N GLY A 2 -20.44 -17.71 2.44
CA GLY A 2 -21.74 -17.08 2.61
C GLY A 2 -21.91 -15.91 3.58
N ILE A 3 -20.92 -15.62 4.42
CA ILE A 3 -21.09 -14.59 5.47
C ILE A 3 -20.88 -13.15 4.93
N TRP A 4 -20.14 -12.98 3.87
CA TRP A 4 -19.72 -11.65 3.38
C TRP A 4 -20.61 -11.03 2.29
N LYS A 5 -21.75 -11.66 1.97
CA LYS A 5 -22.65 -11.18 0.89
C LYS A 5 -23.50 -9.95 1.23
N ILE A 6 -23.46 -9.45 2.46
CA ILE A 6 -24.29 -8.31 2.90
C ILE A 6 -23.43 -7.34 3.72
N ILE A 7 -22.54 -6.61 3.05
CA ILE A 7 -21.96 -5.39 3.63
C ILE A 7 -22.51 -4.21 2.82
N PRO A 8 -23.46 -3.43 3.37
CA PRO A 8 -24.18 -2.41 2.60
C PRO A 8 -23.41 -1.13 2.33
N CYS A 9 -22.19 -0.95 2.82
CA CYS A 9 -21.44 0.29 2.65
C CYS A 9 -19.94 0.02 2.45
N GLN A 10 -19.47 0.19 1.24
CA GLN A 10 -18.05 0.32 0.96
C GLN A 10 -17.57 1.66 1.54
N LEU A 11 -16.56 1.61 2.41
CA LEU A 11 -15.90 2.81 2.95
C LEU A 11 -14.90 3.36 1.93
N MET A 12 -15.41 3.84 0.81
CA MET A 12 -14.57 4.42 -0.24
C MET A 12 -14.06 5.80 0.17
N ILE A 13 -12.76 5.99 0.07
CA ILE A 13 -12.10 7.29 0.33
C ILE A 13 -12.24 8.22 -0.89
N PHE A 14 -12.24 7.67 -2.09
CA PHE A 14 -12.44 8.40 -3.34
C PHE A 14 -13.71 7.92 -4.05
N THR A 15 -14.24 8.73 -4.95
CA THR A 15 -15.39 8.32 -5.76
C THR A 15 -15.01 7.24 -6.78
N ARG A 16 -16.00 6.51 -7.27
CA ARG A 16 -15.79 5.51 -8.33
C ARG A 16 -15.23 6.14 -9.61
N GLU A 17 -15.66 7.35 -9.94
CA GLU A 17 -15.19 8.12 -11.09
C GLU A 17 -13.71 8.45 -10.97
N GLU A 18 -13.24 8.81 -9.78
CA GLU A 18 -11.81 9.04 -9.51
C GLU A 18 -10.98 7.77 -9.76
N TYR A 19 -11.43 6.61 -9.25
CA TYR A 19 -10.74 5.34 -9.50
C TYR A 19 -10.75 4.95 -10.97
N GLN A 20 -11.86 5.19 -11.69
CA GLN A 20 -11.93 4.94 -13.13
C GLN A 20 -10.99 5.86 -13.92
N HIS A 21 -10.86 7.12 -13.50
CA HIS A 21 -9.90 8.04 -14.11
C HIS A 21 -8.46 7.55 -13.92
N ARG A 22 -8.11 7.10 -12.71
CA ARG A 22 -6.81 6.51 -12.38
C ARG A 22 -6.52 5.28 -13.22
N LEU A 23 -7.48 4.39 -13.34
CA LEU A 23 -7.37 3.19 -14.17
C LEU A 23 -7.08 3.54 -15.63
N LYS A 24 -7.84 4.45 -16.22
CA LYS A 24 -7.63 4.90 -17.61
C LYS A 24 -6.27 5.53 -17.83
N LYS A 25 -5.78 6.32 -16.86
CA LYS A 25 -4.43 6.90 -16.91
C LYS A 25 -3.36 5.82 -16.95
N VAL A 26 -3.47 4.80 -16.08
CA VAL A 26 -2.55 3.66 -16.04
C VAL A 26 -2.64 2.85 -17.32
N GLN A 27 -3.84 2.52 -17.81
CA GLN A 27 -4.04 1.78 -19.06
C GLN A 27 -3.44 2.49 -20.28
N LYS A 28 -3.55 3.82 -20.38
CA LYS A 28 -2.90 4.60 -21.42
C LYS A 28 -1.36 4.42 -21.37
N MET A 29 -0.77 4.52 -20.20
CA MET A 29 0.68 4.33 -20.03
C MET A 29 1.10 2.88 -20.32
N MET A 30 0.25 1.90 -20.00
CA MET A 30 0.47 0.50 -20.38
C MET A 30 0.52 0.33 -21.90
N GLN A 31 -0.43 0.95 -22.63
CA GLN A 31 -0.46 0.92 -24.10
C GLN A 31 0.82 1.52 -24.70
N GLU A 32 1.26 2.66 -24.20
CA GLU A 32 2.50 3.33 -24.65
C GLU A 32 3.74 2.45 -24.45
N LYS A 33 3.74 1.61 -23.40
CA LYS A 33 4.84 0.67 -23.10
C LYS A 33 4.63 -0.73 -23.68
N GLY A 34 3.53 -0.98 -24.38
CA GLY A 34 3.18 -2.31 -24.92
C GLY A 34 3.03 -3.35 -23.80
N ILE A 35 2.41 -2.98 -22.68
CA ILE A 35 2.00 -3.85 -21.58
C ILE A 35 0.51 -4.15 -21.73
N GLU A 36 0.15 -5.42 -21.82
CA GLU A 36 -1.24 -5.87 -21.97
C GLU A 36 -1.86 -6.25 -20.62
N LEU A 37 -1.03 -6.76 -19.69
CA LEU A 37 -1.40 -7.10 -18.33
C LEU A 37 -0.37 -6.51 -17.37
N LEU A 38 -0.78 -5.75 -16.37
CA LEU A 38 0.09 -5.24 -15.32
C LEU A 38 -0.22 -5.96 -14.01
N ILE A 39 0.80 -6.45 -13.32
CA ILE A 39 0.71 -7.00 -11.98
C ILE A 39 1.48 -6.05 -11.06
N SER A 40 0.73 -5.29 -10.26
CA SER A 40 1.24 -4.25 -9.39
C SER A 40 1.29 -4.75 -7.94
N HIS A 41 2.45 -4.65 -7.29
CA HIS A 41 2.73 -5.25 -5.98
C HIS A 41 2.95 -4.21 -4.87
N ASP A 42 3.37 -2.99 -5.24
CA ASP A 42 3.54 -1.91 -4.27
C ASP A 42 2.19 -1.59 -3.59
N THR A 43 2.17 -1.60 -2.27
CA THR A 43 0.94 -1.41 -1.49
C THR A 43 0.24 -0.09 -1.80
N ASN A 44 1.01 0.98 -2.03
CA ASN A 44 0.45 2.27 -2.42
C ASN A 44 -0.16 2.24 -3.81
N ASN A 45 0.41 1.44 -4.72
CA ASN A 45 -0.11 1.25 -6.07
C ASN A 45 -1.39 0.40 -6.05
N ILE A 46 -1.43 -0.65 -5.22
CA ILE A 46 -2.65 -1.45 -4.99
C ILE A 46 -3.78 -0.53 -4.47
N ASN A 47 -3.50 0.29 -3.46
CA ASN A 47 -4.47 1.26 -2.93
C ASN A 47 -4.94 2.25 -4.01
N TYR A 48 -4.01 2.82 -4.78
CA TYR A 48 -4.32 3.76 -5.86
C TYR A 48 -5.25 3.17 -6.92
N LEU A 49 -5.04 1.90 -7.26
CA LEU A 49 -5.80 1.19 -8.31
C LEU A 49 -7.12 0.61 -7.81
N THR A 50 -7.22 0.22 -6.54
CA THR A 50 -8.34 -0.58 -6.02
C THR A 50 -9.06 0.04 -4.84
N GLY A 51 -8.43 0.95 -4.11
CA GLY A 51 -8.89 1.46 -2.82
C GLY A 51 -8.56 0.56 -1.62
N TYR A 52 -8.00 -0.63 -1.85
CA TYR A 52 -7.63 -1.56 -0.79
C TYR A 52 -6.32 -1.14 -0.11
N ASP A 53 -6.35 -0.97 1.20
CA ASP A 53 -5.23 -0.50 2.03
C ASP A 53 -5.05 -1.30 3.33
N ALA A 54 -5.34 -2.60 3.33
CA ALA A 54 -5.20 -3.40 4.54
C ALA A 54 -3.74 -3.67 4.92
N TRP A 55 -3.55 -4.02 6.20
CA TRP A 55 -2.24 -4.23 6.83
C TRP A 55 -1.46 -5.45 6.32
N SER A 56 -2.07 -6.33 5.55
CA SER A 56 -1.48 -7.61 5.10
C SER A 56 -0.39 -7.52 4.03
N PHE A 57 0.22 -6.37 3.85
CA PHE A 57 1.22 -6.08 2.82
C PHE A 57 2.45 -7.01 2.82
N TYR A 58 2.72 -7.69 3.91
CA TYR A 58 3.81 -8.67 4.06
C TYR A 58 3.46 -10.08 3.56
N TYR A 59 2.23 -10.32 3.14
CA TYR A 59 1.81 -11.49 2.38
C TYR A 59 1.70 -11.17 0.90
N ALA A 60 1.69 -12.23 0.07
CA ALA A 60 1.51 -12.07 -1.37
C ALA A 60 0.14 -11.42 -1.67
N GLN A 61 0.17 -10.26 -2.28
CA GLN A 61 -1.02 -9.56 -2.77
C GLN A 61 -0.65 -8.70 -3.97
N CYS A 62 -1.59 -8.45 -4.87
CA CYS A 62 -1.36 -7.56 -6.01
C CYS A 62 -2.67 -7.01 -6.58
N ALA A 63 -2.56 -5.89 -7.27
CA ALA A 63 -3.59 -5.45 -8.21
C ALA A 63 -3.21 -5.93 -9.62
N ILE A 64 -4.19 -6.42 -10.37
CA ILE A 64 -4.00 -6.90 -11.74
C ILE A 64 -4.82 -6.01 -12.67
N VAL A 65 -4.16 -5.36 -13.61
CA VAL A 65 -4.81 -4.47 -14.58
C VAL A 65 -4.65 -5.06 -15.97
N HIS A 66 -5.74 -5.45 -16.59
CA HIS A 66 -5.75 -5.73 -18.03
C HIS A 66 -5.99 -4.43 -18.79
N VAL A 67 -5.28 -4.23 -19.90
CA VAL A 67 -5.26 -2.96 -20.65
C VAL A 67 -6.64 -2.49 -21.15
N ASN A 68 -7.60 -3.41 -21.27
CA ASN A 68 -8.97 -3.13 -21.72
C ASN A 68 -10.03 -3.41 -20.64
N ALA A 69 -9.66 -3.65 -19.39
CA ALA A 69 -10.62 -3.95 -18.32
C ALA A 69 -11.36 -2.67 -17.87
N GLU A 70 -12.60 -2.83 -17.45
CA GLU A 70 -13.39 -1.76 -16.82
C GLU A 70 -13.03 -1.54 -15.34
N GLU A 71 -12.52 -2.57 -14.68
CA GLU A 71 -12.03 -2.54 -13.29
C GLU A 71 -10.76 -3.41 -13.17
N PRO A 72 -9.83 -3.10 -12.27
CA PRO A 72 -8.74 -4.01 -11.93
C PRO A 72 -9.25 -5.21 -11.12
N LEU A 73 -8.42 -6.25 -11.01
CA LEU A 73 -8.62 -7.31 -10.05
C LEU A 73 -7.74 -7.06 -8.83
N CYS A 74 -8.18 -7.47 -7.65
CA CYS A 74 -7.43 -7.42 -6.42
C CYS A 74 -7.21 -8.86 -5.91
N PHE A 75 -5.95 -9.30 -5.87
CA PHE A 75 -5.57 -10.64 -5.40
C PHE A 75 -5.09 -10.55 -3.97
N VAL A 76 -5.78 -11.23 -3.06
CA VAL A 76 -5.57 -11.11 -1.61
C VAL A 76 -5.69 -12.45 -0.90
N ARG A 77 -5.11 -12.53 0.28
CA ARG A 77 -5.22 -13.66 1.20
C ARG A 77 -6.65 -13.83 1.73
N ALA A 78 -7.09 -15.07 1.97
CA ALA A 78 -8.44 -15.37 2.48
C ALA A 78 -8.76 -14.65 3.80
N GLN A 79 -7.80 -14.60 4.72
CA GLN A 79 -7.96 -13.90 6.01
C GLN A 79 -8.22 -12.40 5.83
N ASP A 80 -7.69 -11.78 4.79
CA ASP A 80 -7.73 -10.32 4.55
C ASP A 80 -8.82 -9.91 3.56
N ALA A 81 -9.49 -10.86 2.92
CA ALA A 81 -10.52 -10.61 1.92
C ALA A 81 -11.66 -9.71 2.42
N GLY A 82 -12.02 -9.83 3.71
CA GLY A 82 -13.02 -8.96 4.34
C GLY A 82 -12.66 -7.48 4.23
N GLY A 83 -11.39 -7.13 4.41
CA GLY A 83 -10.89 -5.75 4.23
C GLY A 83 -11.03 -5.28 2.79
N ALA A 84 -10.73 -6.13 1.81
CA ALA A 84 -10.88 -5.80 0.40
C ALA A 84 -12.35 -5.57 0.01
N TYR A 85 -13.29 -6.38 0.52
CA TYR A 85 -14.73 -6.18 0.29
C TYR A 85 -15.28 -4.88 0.88
N ILE A 86 -14.73 -4.42 2.02
CA ILE A 86 -15.20 -3.21 2.71
C ILE A 86 -14.58 -1.94 2.12
N LYS A 87 -13.28 -1.96 1.85
CA LYS A 87 -12.51 -0.74 1.52
C LYS A 87 -12.35 -0.48 0.03
N SER A 88 -12.36 -1.53 -0.83
CA SER A 88 -12.19 -1.32 -2.26
C SER A 88 -13.48 -0.85 -2.95
N TYR A 89 -13.35 -0.20 -4.12
CA TYR A 89 -14.49 0.17 -4.96
C TYR A 89 -14.91 -0.96 -5.92
N LEU A 90 -14.17 -2.06 -5.91
CA LEU A 90 -14.33 -3.16 -6.85
C LEU A 90 -15.64 -3.93 -6.64
N LYS A 91 -16.15 -4.52 -7.71
CA LYS A 91 -17.17 -5.56 -7.59
C LYS A 91 -16.57 -6.77 -6.89
N ASN A 92 -17.39 -7.49 -6.12
CA ASN A 92 -16.94 -8.66 -5.35
C ASN A 92 -16.28 -9.74 -6.21
N GLU A 93 -16.73 -9.91 -7.45
CA GLU A 93 -16.17 -10.86 -8.43
C GLU A 93 -14.75 -10.51 -8.88
N ASN A 94 -14.32 -9.26 -8.68
CA ASN A 94 -12.99 -8.76 -8.99
C ASN A 94 -12.02 -8.85 -7.80
N ILE A 95 -12.50 -9.34 -6.65
CA ILE A 95 -11.66 -9.64 -5.48
C ILE A 95 -11.36 -11.14 -5.50
N LEU A 96 -10.12 -11.46 -5.86
CA LEU A 96 -9.63 -12.81 -6.02
C LEU A 96 -8.96 -13.25 -4.72
N VAL A 97 -9.50 -14.28 -4.12
CA VAL A 97 -9.08 -14.75 -2.79
C VAL A 97 -8.31 -16.05 -2.94
N TYR A 98 -7.07 -16.09 -2.46
CA TYR A 98 -6.32 -17.34 -2.40
C TYR A 98 -6.42 -18.00 -1.03
N ASP A 99 -6.32 -19.33 -1.00
CA ASP A 99 -6.51 -20.15 0.18
C ASP A 99 -5.29 -20.09 1.13
N GLU A 100 -5.57 -20.26 2.44
CA GLU A 100 -4.54 -20.25 3.49
C GLU A 100 -3.53 -21.39 3.33
N GLU A 101 -3.87 -22.47 2.62
CA GLU A 101 -2.97 -23.60 2.36
C GLU A 101 -1.72 -23.23 1.56
N TYR A 102 -1.74 -22.07 0.85
CA TYR A 102 -0.58 -21.57 0.13
C TYR A 102 0.40 -20.79 1.01
N ILE A 103 0.04 -20.54 2.29
CA ILE A 103 0.85 -19.75 3.21
C ILE A 103 1.84 -20.65 3.94
N HIS A 104 3.14 -20.33 3.85
CA HIS A 104 4.24 -21.06 4.48
C HIS A 104 4.23 -22.58 4.21
N ASN A 105 3.72 -22.99 3.08
CA ASN A 105 3.57 -24.40 2.70
C ASN A 105 4.39 -24.74 1.45
N TRP A 106 5.72 -24.64 1.57
CA TRP A 106 6.62 -24.97 0.47
C TRP A 106 6.41 -26.42 -0.03
N PRO A 107 6.37 -26.71 -1.36
CA PRO A 107 6.66 -25.80 -2.47
C PRO A 107 5.48 -24.96 -2.97
N SER A 108 4.29 -25.08 -2.36
CA SER A 108 3.12 -24.29 -2.75
C SER A 108 3.34 -22.80 -2.45
N HIS A 109 2.75 -21.94 -3.28
CA HIS A 109 2.87 -20.50 -3.15
C HIS A 109 1.60 -19.81 -3.67
N PRO A 110 1.15 -18.68 -3.11
CA PRO A 110 -0.04 -17.96 -3.61
C PRO A 110 0.00 -17.65 -5.11
N TYR A 111 1.18 -17.45 -5.67
CA TYR A 111 1.34 -17.20 -7.11
C TYR A 111 1.12 -18.43 -7.99
N ASP A 112 1.06 -19.63 -7.45
CA ASP A 112 0.60 -20.81 -8.20
C ASP A 112 -0.87 -20.61 -8.57
N GLN A 113 -1.71 -20.19 -7.61
CA GLN A 113 -3.11 -19.86 -7.87
C GLN A 113 -3.27 -18.63 -8.76
N LEU A 114 -2.43 -17.59 -8.61
CA LEU A 114 -2.43 -16.43 -9.51
C LEU A 114 -2.16 -16.85 -10.97
N VAL A 115 -1.21 -17.74 -11.19
CA VAL A 115 -0.89 -18.30 -12.52
C VAL A 115 -2.10 -19.01 -13.10
N ASP A 116 -2.80 -19.83 -12.31
CA ASP A 116 -3.99 -20.55 -12.76
C ASP A 116 -5.12 -19.56 -13.14
N ILE A 117 -5.34 -18.53 -12.35
CA ILE A 117 -6.29 -17.45 -12.65
C ILE A 117 -5.95 -16.75 -13.97
N ILE A 118 -4.67 -16.49 -14.25
CA ILE A 118 -4.21 -15.87 -15.51
C ILE A 118 -4.49 -16.80 -16.70
N LYS A 119 -4.25 -18.11 -16.56
CA LYS A 119 -4.53 -19.11 -17.59
C LYS A 119 -6.04 -19.26 -17.86
N GLU A 120 -6.87 -19.33 -16.82
CA GLU A 120 -8.32 -19.42 -16.93
C GLU A 120 -8.94 -18.26 -17.71
N ARG A 121 -8.25 -17.08 -17.68
CA ARG A 121 -8.65 -15.88 -18.43
C ARG A 121 -8.04 -15.81 -19.84
N ASN A 122 -7.25 -16.82 -20.25
CA ASN A 122 -6.49 -16.83 -21.51
C ASN A 122 -5.50 -15.65 -21.64
N TRP A 123 -4.88 -15.26 -20.53
CA TRP A 123 -3.89 -14.17 -20.47
C TRP A 123 -2.43 -14.65 -20.45
N GLU A 124 -2.20 -15.96 -20.52
CA GLU A 124 -0.88 -16.62 -20.40
C GLU A 124 0.10 -16.32 -21.54
N LYS A 125 -0.34 -15.61 -22.57
CA LYS A 125 0.49 -15.22 -23.73
C LYS A 125 0.72 -13.72 -23.83
N LEU A 126 0.13 -12.94 -22.93
CA LEU A 126 0.20 -11.49 -22.95
C LEU A 126 1.59 -10.96 -22.60
N SER A 127 1.84 -9.70 -22.96
CA SER A 127 2.96 -8.92 -22.46
C SER A 127 2.63 -8.45 -21.05
N ILE A 128 3.28 -9.05 -20.05
CA ILE A 128 3.01 -8.83 -18.63
C ILE A 128 4.06 -7.91 -18.03
N GLY A 129 3.63 -6.74 -17.57
CA GLY A 129 4.45 -5.81 -16.79
C GLY A 129 4.44 -6.20 -15.31
N LEU A 130 5.61 -6.27 -14.69
CA LEU A 130 5.80 -6.56 -13.28
C LEU A 130 6.49 -5.38 -12.59
N GLU A 131 6.13 -5.07 -11.37
CA GLU A 131 6.86 -4.10 -10.54
C GLU A 131 8.06 -4.80 -9.89
N MET A 132 9.14 -4.99 -10.67
CA MET A 132 10.30 -5.78 -10.26
C MET A 132 11.08 -5.18 -9.09
N ASP A 133 10.94 -3.88 -8.84
CA ASP A 133 11.59 -3.15 -7.74
C ASP A 133 10.64 -2.90 -6.55
N ALA A 134 9.49 -3.59 -6.49
CA ALA A 134 8.59 -3.51 -5.34
C ALA A 134 9.09 -4.35 -4.17
N HIS A 135 9.07 -3.79 -2.94
CA HIS A 135 9.65 -4.41 -1.75
C HIS A 135 9.08 -5.80 -1.41
N TYR A 136 7.81 -6.03 -1.69
CA TYR A 136 7.13 -7.30 -1.37
C TYR A 136 6.95 -8.22 -2.57
N PHE A 137 7.53 -7.88 -3.72
CA PHE A 137 7.63 -8.77 -4.86
C PHE A 137 8.95 -9.53 -4.80
N THR A 138 8.91 -10.72 -4.21
CA THR A 138 10.12 -11.52 -4.00
C THR A 138 10.61 -12.19 -5.29
N ALA A 139 11.88 -12.59 -5.32
CA ALA A 139 12.42 -13.41 -6.41
C ALA A 139 11.60 -14.69 -6.60
N TYR A 140 11.07 -15.28 -5.53
CA TYR A 140 10.25 -16.48 -5.60
C TYR A 140 8.89 -16.22 -6.28
N CYS A 141 8.27 -15.06 -6.03
CA CYS A 141 7.08 -14.63 -6.78
C CYS A 141 7.35 -14.55 -8.28
N TYR A 142 8.48 -13.94 -8.66
CA TYR A 142 8.90 -13.87 -10.07
C TYR A 142 9.12 -15.24 -10.69
N GLU A 143 9.83 -16.15 -10.02
CA GLU A 143 10.08 -17.50 -10.52
C GLU A 143 8.76 -18.29 -10.70
N LYS A 144 7.81 -18.17 -9.78
CA LYS A 144 6.49 -18.80 -9.92
C LYS A 144 5.73 -18.31 -11.15
N ILE A 145 5.70 -17.00 -11.39
CA ILE A 145 5.09 -16.42 -12.60
C ILE A 145 5.81 -16.92 -13.85
N LYS A 146 7.14 -16.84 -13.87
CA LYS A 146 7.96 -17.24 -15.02
C LYS A 146 7.81 -18.70 -15.39
N LEU A 147 7.85 -19.59 -14.39
CA LEU A 147 7.69 -21.04 -14.61
C LEU A 147 6.25 -21.38 -15.00
N GLY A 148 5.27 -20.72 -14.37
CA GLY A 148 3.86 -20.96 -14.61
C GLY A 148 3.34 -20.42 -15.93
N LEU A 149 3.96 -19.35 -16.46
CA LEU A 149 3.56 -18.66 -17.70
C LEU A 149 4.71 -18.61 -18.72
N PRO A 150 5.18 -19.77 -19.22
CA PRO A 150 6.36 -19.83 -20.08
C PRO A 150 6.18 -19.13 -21.44
N ASN A 151 4.94 -18.86 -21.85
CA ASN A 151 4.62 -18.19 -23.11
C ASN A 151 4.35 -16.68 -22.94
N ALA A 152 4.33 -16.16 -21.72
CA ALA A 152 4.18 -14.73 -21.45
C ALA A 152 5.47 -13.97 -21.76
N LYS A 153 5.32 -12.72 -22.19
CA LYS A 153 6.45 -11.80 -22.33
C LYS A 153 6.57 -10.97 -21.05
N LEU A 154 7.35 -11.47 -20.08
CA LEU A 154 7.57 -10.76 -18.81
C LEU A 154 8.54 -9.60 -19.01
N LYS A 155 8.21 -8.43 -18.48
CA LYS A 155 9.07 -7.25 -18.47
C LYS A 155 8.87 -6.40 -17.21
N ASP A 156 9.86 -5.61 -16.86
CA ASP A 156 9.72 -4.59 -15.84
C ASP A 156 8.71 -3.53 -16.28
N SER A 157 7.80 -3.15 -15.40
CA SER A 157 6.85 -2.04 -15.62
C SER A 157 7.49 -0.67 -15.48
N GLU A 158 8.75 -0.58 -15.03
CA GLU A 158 9.51 0.66 -14.83
C GLU A 158 8.75 1.65 -13.94
N ARG A 159 8.19 1.15 -12.83
CA ARG A 159 7.41 1.95 -11.87
C ARG A 159 6.23 2.71 -12.49
N LEU A 160 5.56 2.12 -13.47
CA LEU A 160 4.50 2.74 -14.24
C LEU A 160 3.43 3.41 -13.36
N VAL A 161 2.93 2.71 -12.35
CA VAL A 161 1.88 3.26 -11.46
C VAL A 161 2.43 4.40 -10.60
N ASN A 162 3.68 4.33 -10.16
CA ASN A 162 4.32 5.43 -9.42
C ASN A 162 4.37 6.71 -10.27
N TRP A 163 4.69 6.59 -11.57
CA TRP A 163 4.64 7.73 -12.50
C TRP A 163 3.22 8.24 -12.72
N ALA A 164 2.23 7.35 -12.80
CA ALA A 164 0.83 7.76 -12.87
C ALA A 164 0.40 8.56 -11.62
N ARG A 165 0.89 8.20 -10.44
CA ARG A 165 0.61 8.87 -9.14
C ARG A 165 1.36 10.18 -8.94
N LEU A 166 2.35 10.51 -9.79
CA LEU A 166 3.21 11.67 -9.58
C LEU A 166 2.42 12.98 -9.55
N VAL A 167 1.50 13.15 -10.51
CA VAL A 167 0.61 14.32 -10.57
C VAL A 167 -0.69 13.97 -9.85
N LYS A 168 -0.97 14.68 -8.76
CA LYS A 168 -2.10 14.46 -7.86
C LYS A 168 -3.37 15.10 -8.41
N SER A 169 -4.52 14.49 -8.15
CA SER A 169 -5.82 15.11 -8.37
C SER A 169 -6.12 16.17 -7.29
N ASP A 170 -7.13 17.01 -7.54
CA ASP A 170 -7.57 18.01 -6.56
C ASP A 170 -8.05 17.36 -5.26
N THR A 171 -8.70 16.19 -5.34
CA THR A 171 -9.13 15.42 -4.17
C THR A 171 -7.94 14.89 -3.38
N GLU A 172 -6.92 14.33 -4.06
CA GLU A 172 -5.67 13.90 -3.41
C GLU A 172 -4.97 15.07 -2.71
N ILE A 173 -4.91 16.24 -3.36
CA ILE A 173 -4.35 17.46 -2.76
C ILE A 173 -5.14 17.90 -1.53
N SER A 174 -6.47 17.80 -1.55
CA SER A 174 -7.31 18.09 -0.40
C SER A 174 -6.96 17.19 0.80
N TYR A 175 -6.85 15.88 0.58
CA TYR A 175 -6.44 14.95 1.64
C TYR A 175 -5.01 15.19 2.13
N MET A 176 -4.09 15.55 1.24
CA MET A 176 -2.72 15.91 1.64
C MET A 176 -2.71 17.16 2.54
N LYS A 177 -3.56 18.16 2.28
CA LYS A 177 -3.71 19.34 3.14
C LYS A 177 -4.25 18.97 4.52
N SER A 178 -5.24 18.07 4.59
CA SER A 178 -5.78 17.56 5.85
C SER A 178 -4.71 16.79 6.65
N ALA A 179 -3.95 15.92 5.98
CA ALA A 179 -2.84 15.20 6.59
C ALA A 179 -1.74 16.15 7.10
N ALA A 180 -1.44 17.23 6.37
CA ALA A 180 -0.48 18.24 6.81
C ALA A 180 -0.91 18.95 8.09
N GLN A 181 -2.20 19.20 8.30
CA GLN A 181 -2.71 19.77 9.56
C GLN A 181 -2.51 18.81 10.75
N ILE A 182 -2.70 17.50 10.54
CA ILE A 182 -2.39 16.50 11.58
C ILE A 182 -0.89 16.51 11.90
N SER A 183 -0.04 16.52 10.87
CA SER A 183 1.41 16.57 11.04
C SER A 183 1.86 17.84 11.77
N GLU A 184 1.28 18.99 11.46
CA GLU A 184 1.55 20.26 12.17
C GLU A 184 1.22 20.17 13.66
N ARG A 185 0.08 19.54 14.01
CA ARG A 185 -0.29 19.30 15.42
C ARG A 185 0.71 18.36 16.11
N GLY A 186 1.14 17.30 15.42
CA GLY A 186 2.19 16.41 15.92
C GLY A 186 3.50 17.13 16.19
N MET A 187 3.91 18.01 15.27
CA MET A 187 5.12 18.83 15.44
C MET A 187 5.00 19.81 16.61
N LYS A 188 3.85 20.50 16.78
CA LYS A 188 3.61 21.37 17.93
C LYS A 188 3.69 20.58 19.24
N THR A 189 3.04 19.40 19.31
CA THR A 189 3.15 18.53 20.47
C THR A 189 4.62 18.16 20.75
N ALA A 190 5.41 17.83 19.73
CA ALA A 190 6.81 17.51 19.90
C ALA A 190 7.59 18.67 20.53
N MET A 191 7.38 19.88 20.03
CA MET A 191 8.02 21.09 20.58
C MET A 191 7.64 21.37 22.03
N ASP A 192 6.42 21.00 22.44
CA ASP A 192 5.93 21.20 23.81
C ASP A 192 6.48 20.15 24.80
N VAL A 193 6.66 18.90 24.35
CA VAL A 193 7.01 17.78 25.24
C VAL A 193 8.50 17.46 25.29
N ILE A 194 9.29 17.90 24.30
CA ILE A 194 10.73 17.69 24.27
C ILE A 194 11.40 18.71 25.18
N ASN A 195 11.67 18.29 26.42
CA ASN A 195 12.31 19.14 27.41
C ASN A 195 13.41 18.36 28.17
N PRO A 196 14.48 19.01 28.62
CA PRO A 196 15.51 18.36 29.42
C PRO A 196 14.93 17.59 30.59
N GLY A 197 15.40 16.36 30.80
CA GLY A 197 14.96 15.46 31.88
C GLY A 197 13.75 14.58 31.54
N ILE A 198 13.01 14.85 30.47
CA ILE A 198 11.93 13.98 29.95
C ILE A 198 12.56 12.82 29.18
N ARG A 199 12.01 11.60 29.28
CA ARG A 199 12.45 10.46 28.49
C ARG A 199 11.98 10.60 27.04
N GLN A 200 12.81 10.19 26.08
CA GLN A 200 12.48 10.24 24.65
C GLN A 200 11.20 9.43 24.35
N CYS A 201 11.06 8.23 24.93
CA CYS A 201 9.88 7.38 24.70
C CYS A 201 8.57 8.00 25.22
N ASP A 202 8.60 8.79 26.29
CA ASP A 202 7.41 9.49 26.80
C ASP A 202 6.98 10.59 25.82
N ALA A 203 7.94 11.35 25.27
CA ALA A 203 7.67 12.35 24.25
C ALA A 203 7.07 11.74 22.97
N VAL A 204 7.62 10.62 22.48
CA VAL A 204 7.09 9.90 21.33
C VAL A 204 5.67 9.40 21.60
N GLY A 205 5.36 8.94 22.81
CA GLY A 205 4.02 8.52 23.21
C GLY A 205 2.99 9.65 23.02
N GLU A 206 3.29 10.88 23.45
CA GLU A 206 2.40 12.03 23.29
C GLU A 206 2.29 12.48 21.81
N ILE A 207 3.39 12.46 21.06
CA ILE A 207 3.38 12.76 19.62
C ILE A 207 2.47 11.76 18.87
N GLN A 208 2.67 10.45 19.08
CA GLN A 208 1.86 9.42 18.44
C GLN A 208 0.38 9.54 18.81
N LYS A 209 0.07 9.77 20.07
CA LYS A 209 -1.30 10.04 20.55
C LYS A 209 -1.96 11.20 19.78
N THR A 210 -1.22 12.28 19.55
CA THR A 210 -1.71 13.43 18.79
C THR A 210 -1.97 13.07 17.33
N LEU A 211 -1.06 12.36 16.69
CA LEU A 211 -1.19 11.92 15.30
C LEU A 211 -2.40 10.99 15.12
N PHE A 212 -2.61 10.01 16.03
CA PHE A 212 -3.78 9.13 15.99
C PHE A 212 -5.09 9.86 16.23
N ARG A 213 -5.12 10.85 17.11
CA ARG A 213 -6.34 11.65 17.36
C ARG A 213 -6.74 12.51 16.17
N GLY A 214 -5.80 12.93 15.35
CA GLY A 214 -6.08 13.81 14.23
C GLY A 214 -6.58 15.19 14.66
N THR A 215 -7.60 15.70 13.99
CA THR A 215 -8.28 16.96 14.26
C THR A 215 -9.72 16.70 14.76
N GLU A 216 -10.51 17.77 15.00
CA GLU A 216 -11.94 17.64 15.29
C GLU A 216 -12.76 17.24 14.05
N GLU A 217 -12.30 17.61 12.86
CA GLU A 217 -13.00 17.38 11.59
C GLU A 217 -12.67 16.02 10.99
N PHE A 218 -11.43 15.53 11.18
CA PHE A 218 -10.97 14.26 10.63
C PHE A 218 -10.00 13.56 11.58
N GLY A 219 -10.21 12.27 11.78
CA GLY A 219 -9.35 11.42 12.60
C GLY A 219 -8.01 11.17 11.92
N GLY A 220 -7.00 10.86 12.74
CA GLY A 220 -5.75 10.29 12.27
C GLY A 220 -5.82 8.77 12.21
N GLU A 221 -4.81 8.18 11.63
CA GLU A 221 -4.55 6.76 11.63
C GLU A 221 -3.08 6.56 12.02
N TYR A 222 -2.58 5.34 12.09
CA TYR A 222 -1.15 5.12 12.33
C TYR A 222 -0.32 5.81 11.23
N SER A 223 0.79 6.43 11.62
CA SER A 223 1.71 7.04 10.66
C SER A 223 2.41 5.97 9.82
N SER A 224 2.64 6.27 8.54
CA SER A 224 3.33 5.36 7.62
C SER A 224 4.76 5.01 8.04
N ILE A 225 5.37 5.84 8.89
CA ILE A 225 6.66 5.59 9.52
C ILE A 225 6.55 5.89 11.01
N ALA A 226 7.24 5.11 11.84
CA ALA A 226 7.33 5.38 13.28
C ALA A 226 8.01 6.74 13.52
N THR A 227 7.65 7.42 14.60
CA THR A 227 8.33 8.66 14.98
C THR A 227 9.80 8.38 15.27
N LEU A 228 10.67 8.85 14.40
CA LEU A 228 12.12 8.83 14.59
C LEU A 228 12.49 10.02 15.46
N LEU A 229 13.30 9.78 16.50
CA LEU A 229 13.66 10.84 17.45
C LEU A 229 15.11 10.68 17.92
N PRO A 230 16.10 10.69 17.01
CA PRO A 230 17.50 10.67 17.41
C PRO A 230 17.88 11.94 18.15
N THR A 231 18.55 11.78 19.30
CA THR A 231 18.91 12.86 20.22
C THR A 231 20.39 12.78 20.57
N GLY A 232 21.03 13.93 20.80
CA GLY A 232 22.43 14.02 21.17
C GLY A 232 23.35 13.35 20.15
N LYS A 233 24.19 12.42 20.57
CA LYS A 233 25.06 11.66 19.67
C LYS A 233 24.28 10.85 18.62
N GLY A 234 23.04 10.47 18.92
CA GLY A 234 22.18 9.75 17.99
C GLY A 234 21.83 10.54 16.73
N THR A 235 21.90 11.88 16.75
CA THR A 235 21.62 12.72 15.58
C THR A 235 22.61 12.53 14.42
N SER A 236 23.76 11.88 14.69
CA SER A 236 24.73 11.50 13.66
C SER A 236 24.33 10.24 12.86
N ALA A 237 23.29 9.55 13.29
CA ALA A 237 22.79 8.31 12.66
C ALA A 237 21.32 8.47 12.28
N SER A 238 21.00 8.16 11.01
CA SER A 238 19.62 8.20 10.53
C SER A 238 18.79 7.05 11.10
N HIS A 239 17.47 7.26 11.13
CA HIS A 239 16.47 6.23 11.41
C HIS A 239 16.54 5.62 12.82
N LEU A 240 17.13 6.31 13.79
CA LEU A 240 17.06 5.90 15.19
C LEU A 240 15.70 6.25 15.78
N THR A 241 15.14 5.31 16.52
CA THR A 241 13.91 5.51 17.30
C THR A 241 14.24 6.03 18.69
N ALA A 242 13.21 6.48 19.41
CA ALA A 242 13.35 6.93 20.80
C ALA A 242 13.82 5.82 21.73
N THR A 243 14.62 6.18 22.72
CA THR A 243 15.10 5.32 23.79
C THR A 243 14.47 5.70 25.15
N GLN A 244 14.93 5.06 26.21
CA GLN A 244 14.60 5.43 27.59
C GLN A 244 15.46 6.61 28.11
N ASP A 245 16.46 7.05 27.33
CA ASP A 245 17.33 8.15 27.72
C ASP A 245 16.52 9.45 27.81
N LYS A 246 17.01 10.33 28.68
CA LYS A 246 16.40 11.64 28.87
C LYS A 246 17.02 12.66 27.91
N PHE A 247 16.23 13.64 27.51
CA PHE A 247 16.76 14.80 26.81
C PHE A 247 17.72 15.58 27.71
N VAL A 248 18.80 16.06 27.13
CA VAL A 248 19.85 16.82 27.81
C VAL A 248 19.88 18.24 27.23
N GLU A 249 20.00 19.23 28.11
CA GLU A 249 20.11 20.62 27.70
C GLU A 249 21.36 20.87 26.82
N GLY A 250 21.17 21.58 25.71
CA GLY A 250 22.25 21.85 24.76
C GLY A 250 22.49 20.75 23.71
N GLU A 251 21.82 19.62 23.80
CA GLU A 251 21.86 18.58 22.77
C GLU A 251 20.79 18.79 21.69
N ALA A 252 21.15 18.50 20.44
CA ALA A 252 20.21 18.53 19.33
C ALA A 252 19.27 17.31 19.35
N THR A 253 18.04 17.52 18.88
CA THR A 253 17.07 16.44 18.61
C THR A 253 16.52 16.63 17.19
N ILE A 254 16.40 15.54 16.44
CA ILE A 254 15.74 15.50 15.12
C ILE A 254 14.35 14.89 15.30
N ILE A 255 13.36 15.53 14.69
CA ILE A 255 11.96 15.09 14.74
C ILE A 255 11.50 14.77 13.32
#